data_b1ae0fe6865d2693cec5166dacad7e6c
#
_entry.id   b1ae0fe6865d2693cec5166dacad7e6c
#
_cell.length_a   1.000
_cell.length_b   1.000
_cell.length_c   1.000
_cell.angle_alpha   90.00
_cell.angle_beta   90.00
_cell.angle_gamma   90.00
#
_symmetry.space_group_name_H-M   'P 1'
#
loop_
_entity.id
_entity.type
_entity.pdbx_description
1 polymer ?
#
loop_
_entity_poly.entity_id
_entity_poly.type
_entity_poly.pdbx_seq_one_letter_code
_entity_poly.pdbx_strand_id
1 'polypeptide(L)'
;RREIYRYLRLEGNAPDDATSADVERNLLRLKDTVDVRAVASLRPITKQDGAIVFGDFSTESEMLQKNMKTSEYALLFAMTLGPAVDRLISRLLITSKADAFITDACCTEYLESYANRYCAHVREEAAQQGFFGHPRFSPGFADFGLEFQWPLIRSLQADKKMHIALTEGNMLVPTKTITALM
;
A
#
# COMPACT_ATOMS: atom_id res chain seq x y z
N ARG A 1 5.32 -15.46 5.07
CA ARG A 1 4.42 -16.45 5.72
C ARG A 1 4.07 -16.07 7.16
N ARG A 2 5.03 -15.69 8.01
CA ARG A 2 4.75 -15.29 9.40
C ARG A 2 3.69 -14.18 9.48
N GLU A 3 3.78 -13.18 8.63
CA GLU A 3 2.80 -12.09 8.57
C GLU A 3 1.43 -12.54 8.07
N ILE A 4 1.35 -13.51 7.14
CA ILE A 4 0.07 -14.09 6.72
C ILE A 4 -0.63 -14.71 7.94
N TYR A 5 0.08 -15.50 8.75
CA TYR A 5 -0.50 -16.09 9.96
C TYR A 5 -0.93 -15.04 10.98
N ARG A 6 -0.22 -13.91 11.08
CA ARG A 6 -0.64 -12.77 11.89
C ARG A 6 -1.97 -12.18 11.38
N TYR A 7 -2.12 -11.99 10.06
CA TYR A 7 -3.39 -11.53 9.48
C TYR A 7 -4.52 -12.55 9.68
N LEU A 8 -4.22 -13.84 9.73
CA LEU A 8 -5.16 -14.91 10.08
C LEU A 8 -5.45 -15.00 11.59
N ARG A 9 -4.89 -14.11 12.41
CA ARG A 9 -5.02 -14.08 13.88
C ARG A 9 -4.53 -15.35 14.57
N LEU A 10 -3.53 -16.01 14.01
CA LEU A 10 -2.88 -17.20 14.58
C LEU A 10 -1.62 -16.82 15.39
N GLU A 11 -1.63 -15.64 16.02
CA GLU A 11 -0.50 -15.13 16.81
C GLU A 11 -0.20 -16.06 18.00
N GLY A 12 1.07 -16.45 18.13
CA GLY A 12 1.56 -17.27 19.24
C GLY A 12 1.38 -18.79 19.08
N ASN A 13 0.64 -19.25 18.09
CA ASN A 13 0.49 -20.67 17.78
C ASN A 13 1.16 -20.99 16.42
N ALA A 14 1.88 -22.10 16.34
CA ALA A 14 2.27 -22.64 15.05
C ALA A 14 0.98 -23.04 14.30
N PRO A 15 0.84 -22.68 13.00
CA PRO A 15 -0.29 -23.16 12.22
C PRO A 15 -0.24 -24.71 12.16
N ASP A 16 -1.40 -25.32 12.18
CA ASP A 16 -1.49 -26.75 11.90
C ASP A 16 -1.19 -27.06 10.44
N ASP A 17 -0.95 -28.33 10.14
CA ASP A 17 -0.58 -28.77 8.78
C ASP A 17 -1.68 -28.43 7.75
N ALA A 18 -2.95 -28.49 8.14
CA ALA A 18 -4.09 -28.17 7.29
C ALA A 18 -4.10 -26.68 6.92
N THR A 19 -3.96 -25.79 7.89
CA THR A 19 -3.88 -24.33 7.68
C THR A 19 -2.66 -23.97 6.82
N SER A 20 -1.52 -24.63 7.07
CA SER A 20 -0.30 -24.42 6.27
C SER A 20 -0.51 -24.82 4.81
N ALA A 21 -1.13 -25.97 4.55
CA ALA A 21 -1.47 -26.44 3.21
C ALA A 21 -2.46 -25.51 2.50
N ASP A 22 -3.44 -24.99 3.23
CA ASP A 22 -4.41 -24.04 2.70
C ASP A 22 -3.76 -22.71 2.30
N VAL A 23 -2.84 -22.19 3.10
CA VAL A 23 -2.06 -20.99 2.77
C VAL A 23 -1.23 -21.23 1.50
N GLU A 24 -0.52 -22.35 1.39
CA GLU A 24 0.28 -22.70 0.20
C GLU A 24 -0.59 -22.79 -1.05
N ARG A 25 -1.74 -23.46 -0.96
CA ARG A 25 -2.69 -23.57 -2.07
C ARG A 25 -3.18 -22.21 -2.56
N ASN A 26 -3.49 -21.31 -1.63
CA ASN A 26 -3.95 -19.97 -1.97
C ASN A 26 -2.82 -19.09 -2.51
N LEU A 27 -1.60 -19.20 -2.00
CA LEU A 27 -0.43 -18.53 -2.57
C LEU A 27 -0.16 -18.98 -4.02
N LEU A 28 -0.31 -20.27 -4.32
CA LEU A 28 -0.17 -20.78 -5.70
C LEU A 28 -1.22 -20.18 -6.64
N ARG A 29 -2.47 -20.07 -6.20
CA ARG A 29 -3.55 -19.40 -6.97
C ARG A 29 -3.23 -17.94 -7.28
N LEU A 30 -2.57 -17.23 -6.35
CA LEU A 30 -2.22 -15.83 -6.53
C LEU A 30 -1.11 -15.62 -7.56
N LYS A 31 -0.22 -16.57 -7.74
CA LYS A 31 0.91 -16.46 -8.67
C LYS A 31 0.48 -16.06 -10.10
N ASP A 32 -0.64 -16.61 -10.55
CA ASP A 32 -1.18 -16.36 -11.90
C ASP A 32 -2.28 -15.28 -11.92
N THR A 33 -2.66 -14.76 -10.76
CA THR A 33 -3.76 -13.79 -10.62
C THR A 33 -3.25 -12.36 -10.41
N VAL A 34 -2.12 -12.23 -9.73
CA VAL A 34 -1.57 -10.93 -9.33
C VAL A 34 -0.93 -10.23 -10.53
N ASP A 35 -1.36 -8.98 -10.76
CA ASP A 35 -0.77 -8.05 -11.73
C ASP A 35 -0.27 -6.82 -10.98
N VAL A 36 0.97 -6.89 -10.46
CA VAL A 36 1.57 -5.80 -9.70
C VAL A 36 1.87 -4.64 -10.62
N ARG A 37 1.23 -3.50 -10.33
CA ARG A 37 1.53 -2.23 -11.00
C ARG A 37 1.90 -1.18 -9.95
N ALA A 38 2.83 -0.32 -10.32
CA ALA A 38 3.25 0.79 -9.48
C ALA A 38 3.49 2.04 -10.31
N VAL A 39 3.25 3.19 -9.71
CA VAL A 39 3.65 4.50 -10.23
C VAL A 39 4.23 5.32 -9.09
N ALA A 40 5.27 6.07 -9.37
CA ALA A 40 5.91 6.94 -8.40
C ALA A 40 6.32 8.27 -9.03
N SER A 41 6.46 9.29 -8.19
CA SER A 41 6.92 10.62 -8.59
C SER A 41 7.68 11.25 -7.42
N LEU A 42 8.95 11.56 -7.63
CA LEU A 42 9.74 12.38 -6.71
C LEU A 42 9.43 13.84 -6.96
N ARG A 43 9.14 14.60 -5.89
CA ARG A 43 8.78 16.00 -5.97
C ARG A 43 9.46 16.82 -4.90
N PRO A 44 9.89 18.05 -5.20
CA PRO A 44 10.27 18.98 -4.16
C PRO A 44 9.04 19.32 -3.31
N ILE A 45 9.27 19.52 -2.02
CA ILE A 45 8.23 19.98 -1.09
C ILE A 45 8.60 21.35 -0.53
N THR A 46 7.59 22.13 -0.21
CA THR A 46 7.75 23.38 0.55
C THR A 46 6.94 23.32 1.83
N LYS A 47 7.39 24.04 2.84
CA LYS A 47 6.71 24.16 4.13
C LYS A 47 6.31 25.61 4.31
N GLN A 48 5.03 25.86 4.36
CA GLN A 48 4.48 27.21 4.42
C GLN A 48 3.23 27.22 5.30
N ASP A 49 3.13 28.20 6.19
CA ASP A 49 1.97 28.48 7.04
C ASP A 49 1.44 27.25 7.81
N GLY A 50 2.34 26.38 8.28
CA GLY A 50 1.94 25.16 9.00
C GLY A 50 1.47 24.00 8.11
N ALA A 51 1.68 24.09 6.80
CA ALA A 51 1.36 23.04 5.86
C ALA A 51 2.60 22.54 5.12
N ILE A 52 2.56 21.29 4.63
CA ILE A 52 3.48 20.77 3.60
C ILE A 52 2.77 20.84 2.26
N VAL A 53 3.42 21.44 1.27
CA VAL A 53 2.94 21.57 -0.11
C VAL A 53 3.72 20.62 -1.01
N PHE A 54 2.99 19.78 -1.77
CA PHE A 54 3.51 18.78 -2.69
C PHE A 54 3.37 19.18 -4.17
N GLY A 55 3.23 20.45 -4.42
CA GLY A 55 3.00 21.06 -5.75
C GLY A 55 1.52 21.28 -6.01
N ASP A 56 0.76 20.22 -6.23
CA ASP A 56 -0.66 20.27 -6.63
C ASP A 56 -1.63 20.01 -5.45
N PHE A 57 -1.13 19.69 -4.27
CA PHE A 57 -1.92 19.61 -3.04
C PHE A 57 -1.06 19.94 -1.81
N SER A 58 -1.71 20.22 -0.68
CA SER A 58 -1.07 20.48 0.61
C SER A 58 -1.81 19.80 1.74
N THR A 59 -1.15 19.65 2.88
CA THR A 59 -1.74 19.09 4.10
C THR A 59 -1.15 19.75 5.34
N GLU A 60 -2.00 19.89 6.36
CA GLU A 60 -1.64 20.42 7.69
C GLU A 60 -1.37 19.27 8.70
N SER A 61 -1.34 17.99 8.27
CA SER A 61 -1.07 16.85 9.16
C SER A 61 0.20 17.07 9.96
N GLU A 62 0.08 17.22 11.27
CA GLU A 62 1.21 17.42 12.19
C GLU A 62 2.14 16.20 12.21
N MET A 63 1.58 15.00 12.14
CA MET A 63 2.38 13.78 12.15
C MET A 63 3.20 13.64 10.88
N LEU A 64 2.63 14.00 9.73
CA LEU A 64 3.35 14.03 8.47
C LEU A 64 4.42 15.13 8.47
N GLN A 65 4.14 16.30 9.02
CA GLN A 65 5.12 17.37 9.20
C GLN A 65 6.31 16.92 10.08
N LYS A 66 6.03 16.19 11.17
CA LYS A 66 7.09 15.60 12.02
C LYS A 66 7.91 14.57 11.26
N ASN A 67 7.26 13.70 10.48
CA ASN A 67 7.91 12.69 9.65
C ASN A 67 8.85 13.35 8.61
N MET A 68 8.39 14.42 7.96
CA MET A 68 9.10 15.10 6.88
C MET A 68 9.83 16.39 7.33
N LYS A 69 10.12 16.54 8.62
CA LYS A 69 10.67 17.80 9.18
C LYS A 69 11.92 18.29 8.44
N THR A 70 12.82 17.40 8.08
CA THR A 70 14.10 17.71 7.40
C THR A 70 14.09 17.39 5.92
N SER A 71 12.97 16.91 5.37
CA SER A 71 12.88 16.55 3.95
C SER A 71 12.78 17.79 3.07
N GLU A 72 13.45 17.75 1.93
CA GLU A 72 13.35 18.71 0.82
C GLU A 72 12.53 18.13 -0.34
N TYR A 73 12.43 16.80 -0.38
CA TYR A 73 11.71 16.05 -1.41
C TYR A 73 10.77 15.05 -0.76
N ALA A 74 9.72 14.69 -1.48
CA ALA A 74 8.85 13.57 -1.16
C ALA A 74 8.72 12.66 -2.37
N LEU A 75 8.84 11.36 -2.16
CA LEU A 75 8.48 10.35 -3.13
C LEU A 75 7.02 9.97 -2.89
N LEU A 76 6.15 10.34 -3.82
CA LEU A 76 4.76 9.88 -3.85
C LEU A 76 4.72 8.58 -4.64
N PHE A 77 3.98 7.57 -4.17
CA PHE A 77 3.78 6.35 -4.95
C PHE A 77 2.41 5.71 -4.71
N ALA A 78 1.97 4.96 -5.70
CA ALA A 78 0.83 4.06 -5.61
C ALA A 78 1.23 2.68 -6.15
N MET A 79 0.69 1.63 -5.54
CA MET A 79 0.94 0.24 -5.93
C MET A 79 -0.34 -0.57 -5.78
N THR A 80 -0.64 -1.45 -6.74
CA THR A 80 -1.82 -2.32 -6.72
C THR A 80 -1.47 -3.74 -7.15
N LEU A 81 -2.22 -4.72 -6.65
CA LEU A 81 -2.17 -6.11 -7.13
C LEU A 81 -3.13 -6.36 -8.32
N GLY A 82 -3.86 -5.34 -8.74
CA GLY A 82 -4.77 -5.40 -9.87
C GLY A 82 -6.17 -5.95 -9.52
N PRO A 83 -7.15 -5.71 -10.40
CA PRO A 83 -8.56 -6.04 -10.14
C PRO A 83 -8.89 -7.54 -10.21
N ALA A 84 -7.99 -8.36 -10.74
CA ALA A 84 -8.20 -9.81 -10.80
C ALA A 84 -8.24 -10.45 -9.42
N VAL A 85 -7.50 -9.87 -8.47
CA VAL A 85 -7.47 -10.29 -7.06
C VAL A 85 -8.84 -10.07 -6.40
N ASP A 86 -9.46 -8.90 -6.60
CA ASP A 86 -10.79 -8.60 -6.06
C ASP A 86 -11.84 -9.57 -6.61
N ARG A 87 -11.77 -9.88 -7.92
CA ARG A 87 -12.65 -10.86 -8.54
C ARG A 87 -12.44 -12.28 -7.99
N LEU A 88 -11.21 -12.67 -7.72
CA LEU A 88 -10.91 -13.96 -7.10
C LEU A 88 -11.51 -14.04 -5.70
N ILE A 89 -11.26 -13.06 -4.84
CA ILE A 89 -11.79 -13.00 -3.48
C ILE A 89 -13.32 -13.03 -3.50
N SER A 90 -13.97 -12.25 -4.38
CA SER A 90 -15.42 -12.22 -4.52
C SER A 90 -16.01 -13.58 -4.90
N ARG A 91 -15.36 -14.32 -5.81
CA ARG A 91 -15.78 -15.70 -6.15
C ARG A 91 -15.60 -16.66 -4.97
N LEU A 92 -14.50 -16.55 -4.27
CA LEU A 92 -14.22 -17.40 -3.10
C LEU A 92 -15.18 -17.13 -1.95
N LEU A 93 -15.65 -15.91 -1.76
CA LEU A 93 -16.69 -15.59 -0.76
C LEU A 93 -17.98 -16.38 -0.96
N ILE A 94 -18.28 -16.77 -2.21
CA ILE A 94 -19.45 -17.58 -2.56
C ILE A 94 -19.16 -19.08 -2.39
N THR A 95 -17.96 -19.54 -2.77
CA THR A 95 -17.61 -20.97 -2.85
C THR A 95 -16.93 -21.52 -1.61
N SER A 96 -16.09 -20.73 -0.94
CA SER A 96 -15.33 -21.09 0.25
C SER A 96 -14.91 -19.85 1.02
N LYS A 97 -15.66 -19.49 2.04
CA LYS A 97 -15.33 -18.32 2.90
C LYS A 97 -13.96 -18.44 3.56
N ALA A 98 -13.53 -19.65 3.90
CA ALA A 98 -12.20 -19.90 4.46
C ALA A 98 -11.10 -19.56 3.46
N ASP A 99 -11.20 -20.05 2.22
CA ASP A 99 -10.27 -19.71 1.15
C ASP A 99 -10.27 -18.20 0.84
N ALA A 100 -11.46 -17.55 0.86
CA ALA A 100 -11.55 -16.10 0.67
C ALA A 100 -10.75 -15.34 1.73
N PHE A 101 -10.91 -15.70 3.00
CA PHE A 101 -10.22 -15.08 4.12
C PHE A 101 -8.70 -15.31 4.04
N ILE A 102 -8.27 -16.53 3.74
CA ILE A 102 -6.84 -16.86 3.57
C ILE A 102 -6.26 -16.12 2.36
N THR A 103 -6.98 -16.09 1.23
CA THR A 103 -6.54 -15.35 0.04
C THR A 103 -6.40 -13.86 0.33
N ASP A 104 -7.35 -13.27 1.06
CA ASP A 104 -7.30 -11.86 1.45
C ASP A 104 -6.06 -11.55 2.30
N ALA A 105 -5.76 -12.37 3.29
CA ALA A 105 -4.56 -12.26 4.13
C ALA A 105 -3.26 -12.41 3.30
N CYS A 106 -3.22 -13.40 2.39
CA CYS A 106 -2.10 -13.58 1.47
C CYS A 106 -1.87 -12.36 0.58
N CYS A 107 -2.94 -11.78 0.03
CA CYS A 107 -2.86 -10.59 -0.82
C CYS A 107 -2.37 -9.37 -0.03
N THR A 108 -2.83 -9.21 1.21
CA THR A 108 -2.39 -8.12 2.08
C THR A 108 -0.89 -8.20 2.32
N GLU A 109 -0.38 -9.37 2.72
CA GLU A 109 1.06 -9.58 2.91
C GLU A 109 1.86 -9.41 1.62
N TYR A 110 1.30 -9.88 0.50
CA TYR A 110 1.95 -9.75 -0.80
C TYR A 110 2.16 -8.27 -1.16
N LEU A 111 1.10 -7.46 -1.03
CA LEU A 111 1.16 -6.02 -1.29
C LEU A 111 2.12 -5.30 -0.33
N GLU A 112 2.03 -5.59 0.97
CA GLU A 112 2.91 -5.01 1.99
C GLU A 112 4.38 -5.38 1.76
N SER A 113 4.66 -6.64 1.41
CA SER A 113 6.00 -7.12 1.10
C SER A 113 6.60 -6.40 -0.11
N TYR A 114 5.80 -6.20 -1.18
CA TYR A 114 6.23 -5.43 -2.34
C TYR A 114 6.51 -3.97 -1.99
N ALA A 115 5.60 -3.32 -1.26
CA ALA A 115 5.77 -1.93 -0.85
C ALA A 115 7.01 -1.75 0.05
N ASN A 116 7.25 -2.68 0.99
CA ASN A 116 8.42 -2.64 1.85
C ASN A 116 9.73 -2.81 1.07
N ARG A 117 9.77 -3.75 0.12
CA ARG A 117 10.94 -3.96 -0.75
C ARG A 117 11.19 -2.74 -1.64
N TYR A 118 10.14 -2.17 -2.20
CA TYR A 118 10.24 -0.92 -2.98
C TYR A 118 10.82 0.22 -2.14
N CYS A 119 10.28 0.45 -0.93
CA CYS A 119 10.80 1.49 -0.03
C CYS A 119 12.26 1.22 0.41
N ALA A 120 12.64 -0.05 0.60
CA ALA A 120 14.04 -0.39 0.92
C ALA A 120 14.97 -0.04 -0.23
N HIS A 121 14.60 -0.43 -1.46
CA HIS A 121 15.37 -0.12 -2.67
C HIS A 121 15.53 1.41 -2.87
N VAL A 122 14.45 2.16 -2.73
CA VAL A 122 14.49 3.63 -2.82
C VAL A 122 15.44 4.24 -1.77
N ARG A 123 15.43 3.72 -0.53
CA ARG A 123 16.37 4.18 0.51
C ARG A 123 17.81 3.90 0.16
N GLU A 124 18.09 2.73 -0.42
CA GLU A 124 19.44 2.35 -0.87
C GLU A 124 19.94 3.28 -1.97
N GLU A 125 19.09 3.57 -2.97
CA GLU A 125 19.43 4.52 -4.05
C GLU A 125 19.60 5.95 -3.52
N ALA A 126 18.73 6.41 -2.64
CA ALA A 126 18.83 7.73 -2.01
C ALA A 126 20.12 7.86 -1.19
N ALA A 127 20.51 6.83 -0.42
CA ALA A 127 21.72 6.81 0.37
C ALA A 127 22.99 6.96 -0.47
N GLN A 128 23.03 6.37 -1.67
CA GLN A 128 24.13 6.54 -2.63
C GLN A 128 24.30 8.00 -3.10
N GLN A 129 23.23 8.80 -3.01
CA GLN A 129 23.22 10.23 -3.38
C GLN A 129 23.30 11.14 -2.15
N GLY A 130 23.53 10.60 -0.95
CA GLY A 130 23.65 11.37 0.30
C GLY A 130 22.29 11.76 0.92
N PHE A 131 21.18 11.18 0.49
CA PHE A 131 19.86 11.40 1.05
C PHE A 131 19.43 10.25 1.98
N PHE A 132 18.50 10.55 2.89
CA PHE A 132 17.89 9.56 3.79
C PHE A 132 16.39 9.50 3.57
N GLY A 133 15.88 8.29 3.29
CA GLY A 133 14.44 8.05 3.14
C GLY A 133 13.77 7.80 4.49
N HIS A 134 12.79 8.63 4.84
CA HIS A 134 11.94 8.43 6.02
C HIS A 134 11.02 7.21 5.86
N PRO A 135 10.43 6.67 6.94
CA PRO A 135 9.36 5.69 6.83
C PRO A 135 8.21 6.21 5.99
N ARG A 136 7.60 5.31 5.19
CA ARG A 136 6.43 5.67 4.40
C ARG A 136 5.26 6.09 5.29
N PHE A 137 4.46 7.02 4.78
CA PHE A 137 3.28 7.56 5.41
C PHE A 137 2.10 7.49 4.43
N SER A 138 0.97 6.94 4.85
CA SER A 138 -0.20 6.72 3.97
C SER A 138 -1.42 7.46 4.47
N PRO A 139 -2.32 7.91 3.58
CA PRO A 139 -3.63 8.40 3.99
C PRO A 139 -4.38 7.37 4.84
N GLY A 140 -5.07 7.84 5.88
CA GLY A 140 -5.71 7.02 6.90
C GLY A 140 -4.82 6.68 8.10
N PHE A 141 -3.56 7.15 8.12
CA PHE A 141 -2.67 6.98 9.27
C PHE A 141 -2.59 8.28 10.07
N ALA A 142 -2.78 8.17 11.41
CA ALA A 142 -2.79 9.29 12.34
C ALA A 142 -3.77 10.40 11.91
N ASP A 143 -3.29 11.63 11.75
CA ASP A 143 -4.04 12.80 11.33
C ASP A 143 -3.98 13.09 9.82
N PHE A 144 -3.36 12.20 9.05
CA PHE A 144 -3.36 12.27 7.59
C PHE A 144 -4.55 11.48 7.03
N GLY A 145 -5.69 12.14 6.89
CA GLY A 145 -6.96 11.51 6.61
C GLY A 145 -7.09 10.82 5.26
N LEU A 146 -8.13 9.99 5.10
CA LEU A 146 -8.41 9.27 3.84
C LEU A 146 -8.77 10.19 2.67
N GLU A 147 -9.20 11.43 2.93
CA GLU A 147 -9.48 12.44 1.90
C GLU A 147 -8.25 12.75 1.04
N PHE A 148 -7.04 12.52 1.55
CA PHE A 148 -5.79 12.69 0.79
C PHE A 148 -5.50 11.57 -0.21
N GLN A 149 -6.32 10.51 -0.25
CA GLN A 149 -6.23 9.48 -1.29
C GLN A 149 -6.40 10.08 -2.69
N TRP A 150 -7.41 10.95 -2.87
CA TRP A 150 -7.69 11.53 -4.18
C TRP A 150 -6.60 12.48 -4.69
N PRO A 151 -6.11 13.44 -3.89
CA PRO A 151 -4.93 14.23 -4.27
C PRO A 151 -3.73 13.38 -4.69
N LEU A 152 -3.38 12.32 -3.95
CA LEU A 152 -2.28 11.42 -4.29
C LEU A 152 -2.50 10.70 -5.62
N ILE A 153 -3.69 10.12 -5.83
CA ILE A 153 -4.06 9.43 -7.07
C ILE A 153 -3.92 10.38 -8.27
N ARG A 154 -4.47 11.60 -8.15
CA ARG A 154 -4.43 12.60 -9.21
C ARG A 154 -3.02 13.07 -9.51
N SER A 155 -2.24 13.34 -8.48
CA SER A 155 -0.86 13.77 -8.56
C SER A 155 0.01 12.75 -9.30
N LEU A 156 -0.23 11.47 -9.11
CA LEU A 156 0.44 10.35 -9.77
C LEU A 156 -0.17 9.98 -11.13
N GLN A 157 -1.36 10.50 -11.44
CA GLN A 157 -2.21 10.04 -12.56
C GLN A 157 -2.50 8.53 -12.47
N ALA A 158 -2.61 7.99 -11.26
CA ALA A 158 -2.79 6.56 -11.02
C ALA A 158 -4.19 6.09 -11.45
N ASP A 159 -5.18 6.97 -11.47
CA ASP A 159 -6.49 6.75 -12.07
C ASP A 159 -6.39 6.36 -13.55
N LYS A 160 -5.55 7.05 -14.32
CA LYS A 160 -5.35 6.81 -15.75
C LYS A 160 -4.36 5.67 -16.01
N LYS A 161 -3.23 5.64 -15.28
CA LYS A 161 -2.13 4.70 -15.54
C LYS A 161 -2.40 3.30 -15.01
N MET A 162 -3.16 3.18 -13.91
CA MET A 162 -3.37 1.93 -13.20
C MET A 162 -4.85 1.62 -12.96
N HIS A 163 -5.76 2.49 -13.43
CA HIS A 163 -7.21 2.35 -13.24
C HIS A 163 -7.63 2.26 -11.77
N ILE A 164 -6.94 3.03 -10.91
CA ILE A 164 -7.29 3.15 -9.50
C ILE A 164 -8.44 4.15 -9.36
N ALA A 165 -9.46 3.76 -8.62
CA ALA A 165 -10.59 4.61 -8.28
C ALA A 165 -10.78 4.67 -6.75
N LEU A 166 -11.70 5.51 -6.30
CA LEU A 166 -12.15 5.58 -4.90
C LEU A 166 -13.63 5.27 -4.81
N THR A 167 -14.02 4.64 -3.71
CA THR A 167 -15.41 4.61 -3.27
C THR A 167 -15.83 5.96 -2.69
N GLU A 168 -17.12 6.13 -2.39
CA GLU A 168 -17.63 7.34 -1.69
C GLU A 168 -16.97 7.55 -0.31
N GLY A 169 -16.52 6.46 0.35
CA GLY A 169 -15.78 6.50 1.62
C GLY A 169 -14.26 6.64 1.46
N ASN A 170 -13.75 7.08 0.31
CA ASN A 170 -12.34 7.24 0.00
C ASN A 170 -11.51 5.93 0.10
N MET A 171 -12.15 4.76 -0.03
CA MET A 171 -11.43 3.48 -0.08
C MET A 171 -10.96 3.19 -1.49
N LEU A 172 -9.73 2.69 -1.60
CA LEU A 172 -9.08 2.37 -2.88
C LEU A 172 -9.75 1.17 -3.60
N VAL A 173 -9.90 1.30 -4.90
CA VAL A 173 -10.35 0.24 -5.82
C VAL A 173 -9.34 0.13 -6.96
N PRO A 174 -8.74 -1.04 -7.21
CA PRO A 174 -8.87 -2.33 -6.51
C PRO A 174 -8.56 -2.27 -5.02
N THR A 175 -9.14 -3.16 -4.20
CA THR A 175 -8.99 -3.12 -2.74
C THR A 175 -7.55 -3.38 -2.26
N LYS A 176 -6.82 -4.20 -3.01
CA LYS A 176 -5.40 -4.45 -2.74
C LYS A 176 -4.52 -3.42 -3.44
N THR A 177 -4.64 -2.19 -2.96
CA THR A 177 -3.92 -1.01 -3.45
C THR A 177 -3.39 -0.21 -2.26
N ILE A 178 -2.20 0.33 -2.39
CA ILE A 178 -1.55 1.25 -1.45
C ILE A 178 -1.25 2.55 -2.16
N THR A 179 -1.46 3.68 -1.48
CA THR A 179 -0.87 4.98 -1.79
C THR A 179 -0.06 5.45 -0.59
N ALA A 180 1.08 6.04 -0.83
CA ALA A 180 1.93 6.54 0.25
C ALA A 180 2.86 7.65 -0.24
N LEU A 181 3.43 8.35 0.75
CA LEU A 181 4.59 9.22 0.58
C LEU A 181 5.76 8.70 1.43
N MET A 182 6.96 9.07 1.02
CA MET A 182 8.19 8.70 1.69
C MET A 182 9.19 9.84 1.60
#